data_9b33c8d927eca667649aa0223ec30b21
#
_entry.id   9b33c8d927eca667649aa0223ec30b21
#
_cell.length_a   1.000
_cell.length_b   1.000
_cell.length_c   1.000
_cell.angle_alpha   90.00
_cell.angle_beta   90.00
_cell.angle_gamma   90.00
#
_symmetry.space_group_name_H-M   'P 1'
#
loop_
_entity.id
_entity.type
_entity.pdbx_description
1 polymer ?
#
loop_
_entity_poly.entity_id
_entity_poly.type
_entity_poly.pdbx_seq_one_letter_code
_entity_poly.pdbx_strand_id
1 'polypeptide(L)'
;MNTEEKLNQYVLHSYGRYPMAAVRGEGSRLWDSTGKCYLDFCAGIATCVLGHCHPAVTQALQKQAATLVHCSNLYQIPQQADLAEFIVTKCVERP
;
A
#
# COMPACT_ATOMS: atom_id res chain seq x y z
N MET A 1 -23.43 9.10 -9.85
CA MET A 1 -22.46 9.77 -8.93
C MET A 1 -21.03 9.38 -9.30
N ASN A 2 -20.18 10.36 -9.46
CA ASN A 2 -18.73 10.14 -9.60
C ASN A 2 -18.07 9.90 -8.24
N THR A 3 -16.76 9.67 -8.22
CA THR A 3 -16.02 9.37 -6.98
C THR A 3 -16.07 10.51 -5.97
N GLU A 4 -15.93 11.75 -6.42
CA GLU A 4 -15.97 12.93 -5.54
C GLU A 4 -17.34 13.11 -4.89
N GLU A 5 -18.41 12.97 -5.67
CA GLU A 5 -19.79 13.04 -5.14
C GLU A 5 -20.04 11.96 -4.08
N LYS A 6 -19.58 10.73 -4.32
CA LYS A 6 -19.71 9.64 -3.34
C LYS A 6 -18.91 9.92 -2.07
N LEU A 7 -17.67 10.42 -2.20
CA LEU A 7 -16.86 10.79 -1.04
C LEU A 7 -17.51 11.89 -0.22
N ASN A 8 -18.05 12.92 -0.88
CA ASN A 8 -18.73 14.02 -0.21
C ASN A 8 -20.02 13.60 0.49
N GLN A 9 -20.73 12.61 -0.06
CA GLN A 9 -22.02 12.18 0.49
C GLN A 9 -21.87 11.12 1.59
N TYR A 10 -20.92 10.20 1.47
CA TYR A 10 -20.87 8.99 2.30
C TYR A 10 -19.63 8.85 3.18
N VAL A 11 -18.62 9.67 3.00
CA VAL A 11 -17.39 9.59 3.79
C VAL A 11 -17.26 10.79 4.73
N LEU A 12 -16.92 10.54 5.98
CA LEU A 12 -16.65 11.59 6.95
C LEU A 12 -15.55 12.53 6.45
N HIS A 13 -15.80 13.82 6.50
CA HIS A 13 -14.89 14.86 6.01
C HIS A 13 -13.70 15.11 6.95
N SER A 14 -12.90 14.09 7.22
CA SER A 14 -11.72 14.17 8.08
C SER A 14 -10.45 14.59 7.31
N TYR A 15 -10.47 14.56 5.98
CA TYR A 15 -9.36 14.96 5.12
C TYR A 15 -9.81 15.90 3.99
N GLY A 16 -8.99 16.92 3.71
CA GLY A 16 -9.01 17.59 2.41
C GLY A 16 -8.32 16.71 1.36
N ARG A 17 -8.94 16.53 0.20
CA ARG A 17 -8.39 15.72 -0.88
C ARG A 17 -8.17 16.56 -2.14
N TYR A 18 -7.12 16.22 -2.91
CA TYR A 18 -6.98 16.78 -4.25
C TYR A 18 -8.14 16.31 -5.13
N PRO A 19 -8.65 17.15 -6.05
CA PRO A 19 -9.76 16.80 -6.96
C PRO A 19 -9.29 15.86 -8.07
N MET A 20 -8.81 14.69 -7.69
CA MET A 20 -8.21 13.69 -8.56
C MET A 20 -8.55 12.30 -8.04
N ALA A 21 -9.22 11.48 -8.82
CA ALA A 21 -9.47 10.08 -8.49
C ALA A 21 -8.34 9.22 -9.06
N ALA A 22 -7.38 8.86 -8.21
CA ALA A 22 -6.29 7.97 -8.58
C ALA A 22 -6.82 6.55 -8.79
N VAL A 23 -6.54 5.94 -9.96
CA VAL A 23 -7.07 4.63 -10.35
C VAL A 23 -6.00 3.61 -10.73
N ARG A 24 -4.80 4.04 -11.08
CA ARG A 24 -3.69 3.17 -11.47
C ARG A 24 -2.34 3.74 -11.06
N GLY A 25 -1.43 2.88 -10.64
CA GLY A 25 -0.05 3.24 -10.34
C GLY A 25 0.93 2.21 -10.90
N GLU A 26 2.10 2.67 -11.35
CA GLU A 26 3.19 1.84 -11.83
C GLU A 26 4.51 2.59 -11.64
N GLY A 27 5.42 2.04 -10.86
CA GLY A 27 6.67 2.72 -10.52
C GLY A 27 6.42 4.09 -9.90
N SER A 28 6.99 5.13 -10.49
CA SER A 28 6.83 6.53 -10.06
C SER A 28 5.64 7.25 -10.71
N ARG A 29 4.76 6.55 -11.39
CA ARG A 29 3.64 7.11 -12.13
C ARG A 29 2.30 6.75 -11.53
N LEU A 30 1.39 7.71 -11.57
CA LEU A 30 0.03 7.58 -11.09
C LEU A 30 -0.93 8.11 -12.16
N TRP A 31 -2.03 7.42 -12.40
CA TRP A 31 -3.06 7.83 -13.37
C TRP A 31 -4.37 8.08 -12.69
N ASP A 32 -5.03 9.14 -13.11
CA ASP A 32 -6.38 9.43 -12.67
C ASP A 32 -7.46 8.75 -13.54
N SER A 33 -8.70 8.90 -13.13
CA SER A 33 -9.86 8.33 -13.81
C SER A 33 -10.11 8.91 -15.22
N THR A 34 -9.46 10.00 -15.59
CA THR A 34 -9.51 10.57 -16.94
C THR A 34 -8.41 10.04 -17.86
N GLY A 35 -7.47 9.25 -17.30
CA GLY A 35 -6.30 8.72 -18.00
C GLY A 35 -5.08 9.64 -17.98
N LYS A 36 -5.14 10.77 -17.28
CA LYS A 36 -4.01 11.67 -17.13
C LYS A 36 -2.95 11.03 -16.21
N CYS A 37 -1.69 11.09 -16.68
CA CYS A 37 -0.53 10.56 -15.96
C CYS A 37 0.18 11.67 -15.18
N TYR A 38 0.58 11.34 -13.96
CA TYR A 38 1.34 12.22 -13.06
C TYR A 38 2.62 11.53 -12.61
N LEU A 39 3.68 12.30 -12.37
CA LEU A 39 4.81 11.84 -11.59
C LEU A 39 4.44 11.93 -10.11
N ASP A 40 4.54 10.80 -9.41
CA ASP A 40 4.20 10.72 -8.00
C ASP A 40 5.43 10.86 -7.11
N PHE A 41 5.64 12.06 -6.59
CA PHE A 41 6.69 12.34 -5.59
C PHE A 41 6.20 12.15 -4.15
N CYS A 42 4.92 11.87 -3.95
CA CYS A 42 4.34 11.65 -2.62
C CYS A 42 4.47 10.19 -2.19
N ALA A 43 4.29 9.25 -3.12
CA ALA A 43 4.41 7.81 -2.90
C ALA A 43 3.59 7.29 -1.71
N GLY A 44 2.35 7.79 -1.53
CA GLY A 44 1.50 7.44 -0.40
C GLY A 44 2.05 7.94 0.95
N ILE A 45 2.69 9.10 0.95
CA ILE A 45 3.46 9.67 2.08
C ILE A 45 4.57 8.70 2.47
N ALA A 46 5.48 8.46 1.51
CA ALA A 46 6.65 7.57 1.61
C ALA A 46 6.33 6.09 1.92
N THR A 47 5.10 5.64 1.69
CA THR A 47 4.72 4.24 1.88
C THR A 47 5.20 3.35 0.74
N CYS A 48 5.06 3.83 -0.51
CA CYS A 48 5.42 3.07 -1.72
C CYS A 48 6.90 3.29 -2.08
N VAL A 49 7.81 2.96 -1.20
CA VAL A 49 9.26 3.22 -1.36
C VAL A 49 9.89 2.47 -2.54
N LEU A 50 9.29 1.38 -3.00
CA LEU A 50 9.70 0.63 -4.18
C LEU A 50 8.92 1.02 -5.45
N GLY A 51 8.12 2.06 -5.37
CA GLY A 51 7.18 2.45 -6.42
C GLY A 51 5.85 1.69 -6.35
N HIS A 52 4.89 2.14 -7.17
CA HIS A 52 3.58 1.51 -7.26
C HIS A 52 3.67 0.15 -7.93
N CYS A 53 2.97 -0.83 -7.38
CA CYS A 53 2.83 -2.17 -7.94
C CYS A 53 4.18 -2.84 -8.29
N HIS A 54 5.17 -2.70 -7.41
CA HIS A 54 6.45 -3.38 -7.61
C HIS A 54 6.21 -4.89 -7.79
N PRO A 55 6.78 -5.54 -8.84
CA PRO A 55 6.46 -6.92 -9.17
C PRO A 55 6.68 -7.91 -8.02
N ALA A 56 7.78 -7.77 -7.27
CA ALA A 56 8.06 -8.65 -6.13
C ALA A 56 7.02 -8.53 -5.01
N VAL A 57 6.58 -7.29 -4.70
CA VAL A 57 5.54 -7.04 -3.70
C VAL A 57 4.19 -7.55 -4.18
N THR A 58 3.84 -7.27 -5.43
CA THR A 58 2.57 -7.73 -6.04
C THR A 58 2.47 -9.25 -6.02
N GLN A 59 3.51 -9.96 -6.44
CA GLN A 59 3.54 -11.42 -6.45
C GLN A 59 3.45 -12.01 -5.03
N ALA A 60 4.17 -11.43 -4.07
CA ALA A 60 4.11 -11.86 -2.67
C ALA A 60 2.70 -11.71 -2.09
N LEU A 61 2.04 -10.57 -2.34
CA LEU A 61 0.66 -10.32 -1.92
C LEU A 61 -0.33 -11.30 -2.56
N GLN A 62 -0.23 -11.52 -3.87
CA GLN A 62 -1.10 -12.46 -4.59
C GLN A 62 -0.97 -13.87 -4.05
N LYS A 63 0.27 -14.34 -3.86
CA LYS A 63 0.53 -15.67 -3.30
C LYS A 63 -0.01 -15.82 -1.88
N GLN A 64 0.27 -14.84 -1.02
CA GLN A 64 -0.14 -14.91 0.38
C GLN A 64 -1.66 -14.75 0.54
N ALA A 65 -2.29 -13.90 -0.25
CA ALA A 65 -3.75 -13.74 -0.25
C ALA A 65 -4.48 -15.04 -0.63
N ALA A 66 -3.89 -15.86 -1.49
CA ALA A 66 -4.45 -17.18 -1.85
C ALA A 66 -4.09 -18.28 -0.85
N THR A 67 -3.21 -18.04 0.11
CA THR A 67 -2.73 -19.05 1.06
C THR A 67 -3.36 -18.85 2.45
N LEU A 68 -3.17 -17.69 3.04
CA LEU A 68 -3.70 -17.33 4.37
C LEU A 68 -3.64 -15.82 4.56
N VAL A 69 -4.78 -15.19 4.77
CA VAL A 69 -4.87 -13.74 4.98
C VAL A 69 -4.74 -13.38 6.45
N HIS A 70 -5.42 -14.10 7.34
CA HIS A 70 -5.45 -13.81 8.76
C HIS A 70 -5.79 -15.05 9.59
N CYS A 71 -5.15 -15.21 10.73
CA CYS A 71 -5.46 -16.28 11.67
C CYS A 71 -5.37 -15.87 13.15
N SER A 72 -5.08 -14.60 13.45
CA SER A 72 -4.85 -14.06 14.81
C SER A 72 -3.52 -14.50 15.43
N ASN A 73 -3.00 -13.70 16.36
CA ASN A 73 -1.83 -13.98 17.18
C ASN A 73 -2.07 -15.11 18.24
N LEU A 74 -3.23 -15.75 18.22
CA LEU A 74 -3.42 -17.01 18.97
C LEU A 74 -2.56 -18.14 18.43
N TYR A 75 -2.12 -18.03 17.17
CA TYR A 75 -1.27 -19.01 16.51
C TYR A 75 0.11 -18.45 16.23
N GLN A 76 1.06 -19.32 16.05
CA GLN A 76 2.40 -18.96 15.60
C GLN A 76 2.36 -18.66 14.09
N ILE A 77 2.88 -17.51 13.69
CA ILE A 77 2.88 -17.04 12.31
C ILE A 77 4.33 -17.01 11.81
N PRO A 78 4.72 -17.89 10.87
CA PRO A 78 6.11 -17.98 10.40
C PRO A 78 6.63 -16.64 9.84
N GLN A 79 5.87 -15.94 9.00
CA GLN A 79 6.27 -14.67 8.40
C GLN A 79 6.53 -13.57 9.46
N GLN A 80 5.81 -13.59 10.55
CA GLN A 80 6.03 -12.66 11.67
C GLN A 80 7.38 -12.95 12.35
N ALA A 81 7.68 -14.22 12.57
CA ALA A 81 8.94 -14.64 13.17
C ALA A 81 10.14 -14.29 12.27
N ASP A 82 10.06 -14.61 10.99
CA ASP A 82 11.10 -14.34 10.00
C ASP A 82 11.38 -12.83 9.88
N LEU A 83 10.34 -12.01 9.83
CA LEU A 83 10.49 -10.56 9.77
C LEU A 83 11.12 -10.00 11.06
N ALA A 84 10.68 -10.48 12.21
CA ALA A 84 11.23 -10.05 13.50
C ALA A 84 12.72 -10.40 13.61
N GLU A 85 13.11 -11.62 13.22
CA GLU A 85 14.52 -12.03 13.17
C GLU A 85 15.34 -11.12 12.25
N PHE A 86 14.84 -10.88 11.03
CA PHE A 86 15.52 -10.02 10.07
C PHE A 86 15.75 -8.61 10.63
N ILE A 87 14.71 -7.99 11.20
CA ILE A 87 14.82 -6.63 11.76
C ILE A 87 15.85 -6.60 12.89
N VAL A 88 15.78 -7.54 13.83
CA VAL A 88 16.67 -7.55 15.00
C VAL A 88 18.12 -7.85 14.61
N THR A 89 18.33 -8.74 13.63
CA THR A 89 19.70 -9.17 13.28
C THR A 89 20.37 -8.27 12.23
N LYS A 90 19.59 -7.57 11.37
CA LYS A 90 20.12 -6.82 10.22
C LYS A 90 19.90 -5.31 10.31
N CYS A 91 18.84 -4.87 11.00
CA CYS A 91 18.46 -3.46 10.99
C CYS A 91 18.68 -2.75 12.32
N VAL A 92 18.84 -3.49 13.43
CA VAL A 92 19.06 -2.93 14.77
C VAL A 92 20.51 -3.13 15.18
N GLU A 93 21.24 -2.03 15.39
CA GLU A 93 22.54 -2.10 16.05
C GLU A 93 22.31 -2.46 17.52
N ARG A 94 22.88 -3.55 17.94
CA ARG A 94 22.88 -3.89 19.36
C ARG A 94 23.94 -3.04 20.06
N PRO A 95 23.61 -2.44 21.21
CA PRO A 95 24.59 -1.74 22.01
C PRO A 95 25.68 -2.67 22.51
#